data_bc9441807ee931e2440d3354a0a7abbf
#
_entry.id   bc9441807ee931e2440d3354a0a7abbf
#
_cell.length_a   1.000
_cell.length_b   1.000
_cell.length_c   1.000
_cell.angle_alpha   90.00
_cell.angle_beta   90.00
_cell.angle_gamma   90.00
#
_symmetry.space_group_name_H-M   'P 1'
#
loop_
_entity.id
_entity.type
_entity.pdbx_description
1 polymer ?
#
loop_
_entity_poly.entity_id
_entity_poly.type
_entity_poly.pdbx_seq_one_letter_code
_entity_poly.pdbx_strand_id
1 'polypeptide(L)'
;MFEGMDLNKLMGQVQEMASKAKEDGANQVFTSKTGGGMVEISINGNSEVINLKIDDSLLEDKDSLQILLISAINDVIKQSDEAKKIMAMNMMGGLNPFGK
;
A
#
# COMPACT_ATOMS: atom_id res chain seq x y z
N MET A 1 36.48 -7.19 4.34
CA MET A 1 36.92 -5.89 4.75
C MET A 1 36.32 -4.79 3.88
N PHE A 2 36.12 -3.65 4.46
CA PHE A 2 35.43 -2.57 3.77
C PHE A 2 36.35 -1.51 3.23
N GLU A 3 37.58 -1.85 3.03
CA GLU A 3 38.56 -0.88 2.56
C GLU A 3 38.21 -0.29 1.21
N GLY A 4 37.62 -1.06 0.35
CA GLY A 4 37.19 -0.57 -0.94
C GLY A 4 35.80 0.01 -0.95
N MET A 5 35.13 -0.01 0.18
CA MET A 5 33.74 0.46 0.28
C MET A 5 33.70 1.77 1.02
N ASP A 6 33.14 2.76 0.37
CA ASP A 6 32.87 4.03 0.99
C ASP A 6 31.52 3.93 1.69
N LEU A 7 31.54 4.11 2.99
CA LEU A 7 30.31 4.05 3.79
C LEU A 7 29.31 5.10 3.34
N ASN A 8 29.79 6.28 2.99
CA ASN A 8 28.93 7.34 2.50
C ASN A 8 28.28 6.96 1.19
N LYS A 9 29.03 6.30 0.32
CA LYS A 9 28.50 5.84 -0.95
C LYS A 9 27.43 4.76 -0.76
N LEU A 10 27.67 3.86 0.19
CA LEU A 10 26.71 2.81 0.52
C LEU A 10 25.42 3.42 1.07
N MET A 11 25.55 4.39 1.96
CA MET A 11 24.38 5.07 2.51
C MET A 11 23.63 5.85 1.45
N GLY A 12 24.34 6.44 0.50
CA GLY A 12 23.71 7.11 -0.63
C GLY A 12 22.88 6.14 -1.47
N GLN A 13 23.38 4.94 -1.69
CA GLN A 13 22.65 3.91 -2.43
C GLN A 13 21.40 3.48 -1.67
N VAL A 14 21.51 3.33 -0.36
CA VAL A 14 20.35 2.97 0.46
C VAL A 14 19.29 4.05 0.38
N GLN A 15 19.70 5.31 0.45
CA GLN A 15 18.76 6.42 0.34
C GLN A 15 18.09 6.47 -1.02
N GLU A 16 18.82 6.19 -2.08
CA GLU A 16 18.25 6.12 -3.42
C GLU A 16 17.21 5.03 -3.52
N MET A 17 17.53 3.86 -2.97
CA MET A 17 16.59 2.74 -3.00
C MET A 17 15.33 3.04 -2.20
N ALA A 18 15.49 3.66 -1.03
CA ALA A 18 14.35 4.03 -0.20
C ALA A 18 13.49 5.09 -0.90
N SER A 19 14.11 6.06 -1.54
CA SER A 19 13.41 7.11 -2.26
C SER A 19 12.62 6.52 -3.44
N LYS A 20 13.24 5.61 -4.17
CA LYS A 20 12.59 4.96 -5.30
C LYS A 20 11.43 4.09 -4.85
N ALA A 21 11.62 3.35 -3.75
CA ALA A 21 10.55 2.54 -3.20
C ALA A 21 9.36 3.40 -2.80
N LYS A 22 9.61 4.58 -2.26
CA LYS A 22 8.54 5.51 -1.90
C LYS A 22 7.83 6.05 -3.12
N GLU A 23 8.57 6.37 -4.18
CA GLU A 23 7.96 6.80 -5.44
C GLU A 23 7.11 5.69 -6.05
N ASP A 24 7.63 4.47 -6.07
CA ASP A 24 6.90 3.33 -6.60
C ASP A 24 5.63 3.08 -5.79
N GLY A 25 5.72 3.21 -4.46
CA GLY A 25 4.57 3.08 -3.60
C GLY A 25 3.51 4.13 -3.87
N ALA A 26 3.92 5.37 -4.13
CA ALA A 26 2.98 6.44 -4.42
C ALA A 26 2.20 6.18 -5.71
N ASN A 27 2.75 5.39 -6.63
CA ASN A 27 2.10 5.06 -7.89
C ASN A 27 1.20 3.84 -7.81
N GLN A 28 1.26 3.07 -6.72
CA GLN A 28 0.35 1.97 -6.48
C GLN A 28 -0.96 2.50 -5.92
N VAL A 29 -2.06 1.96 -6.39
CA VAL A 29 -3.38 2.39 -5.92
C VAL A 29 -4.21 1.16 -5.57
N PHE A 30 -4.78 1.16 -4.39
CA PHE A 30 -5.72 0.14 -3.93
C PHE A 30 -7.05 0.83 -3.68
N THR A 31 -8.12 0.23 -4.17
CA THR A 31 -9.45 0.82 -4.07
C THR A 31 -10.42 -0.19 -3.50
N SER A 32 -11.31 0.26 -2.62
CA SER A 32 -12.42 -0.55 -2.13
C SER A 32 -13.71 0.23 -2.28
N LYS A 33 -14.75 -0.48 -2.65
CA LYS A 33 -16.10 0.06 -2.75
C LYS A 33 -17.01 -0.81 -1.90
N THR A 34 -17.82 -0.18 -1.06
CA THR A 34 -18.76 -0.89 -0.21
C THR A 34 -20.15 -0.31 -0.38
N GLY A 35 -21.17 -1.10 0.03
CA GLY A 35 -22.55 -0.66 -0.09
C GLY A 35 -22.98 -0.41 -1.52
N GLY A 36 -22.54 -1.25 -2.47
CA GLY A 36 -22.89 -1.05 -3.86
C GLY A 36 -22.24 0.19 -4.48
N GLY A 37 -21.11 0.61 -3.94
CA GLY A 37 -20.40 1.79 -4.43
C GLY A 37 -20.74 3.07 -3.70
N MET A 38 -21.54 2.98 -2.63
CA MET A 38 -21.91 4.18 -1.87
C MET A 38 -20.73 4.78 -1.11
N VAL A 39 -19.76 3.94 -0.75
CA VAL A 39 -18.49 4.41 -0.17
C VAL A 39 -17.36 3.85 -1.01
N GLU A 40 -16.47 4.72 -1.42
CA GLU A 40 -15.28 4.34 -2.17
C GLU A 40 -14.08 4.98 -1.51
N ILE A 41 -13.04 4.20 -1.25
CA ILE A 41 -11.80 4.70 -0.69
C ILE A 41 -10.65 4.17 -1.52
N SER A 42 -9.64 5.01 -1.72
CA SER A 42 -8.41 4.60 -2.37
C SER A 42 -7.22 5.01 -1.53
N ILE A 43 -6.26 4.11 -1.42
CA ILE A 43 -4.99 4.42 -0.78
C ILE A 43 -3.87 4.06 -1.75
N ASN A 44 -2.70 4.65 -1.52
CA ASN A 44 -1.53 4.29 -2.31
C ASN A 44 -0.70 3.25 -1.56
N GLY A 45 0.41 2.82 -2.19
CA GLY A 45 1.30 1.83 -1.60
C GLY A 45 2.05 2.31 -0.37
N ASN A 46 1.99 3.61 -0.08
CA ASN A 46 2.57 4.19 1.13
C ASN A 46 1.54 4.33 2.24
N SER A 47 0.38 3.71 2.08
CA SER A 47 -0.72 3.72 3.05
C SER A 47 -1.28 5.12 3.29
N GLU A 48 -1.26 5.94 2.25
CA GLU A 48 -1.87 7.26 2.29
C GLU A 48 -3.24 7.21 1.61
N VAL A 49 -4.24 7.81 2.23
CA VAL A 49 -5.56 7.93 1.61
C VAL A 49 -5.49 9.00 0.54
N ILE A 50 -5.79 8.62 -0.69
CA ILE A 50 -5.70 9.53 -1.82
C ILE A 50 -7.07 9.89 -2.41
N ASN A 51 -8.11 9.14 -2.05
CA ASN A 51 -9.45 9.42 -2.52
C ASN A 51 -10.47 8.87 -1.56
N LEU A 52 -11.55 9.61 -1.34
CA LEU A 52 -12.66 9.15 -0.52
C LEU A 52 -13.93 9.74 -1.13
N LYS A 53 -14.86 8.86 -1.48
CA LYS A 53 -16.17 9.26 -1.99
C LYS A 53 -17.24 8.66 -1.12
N ILE A 54 -18.23 9.47 -0.77
CA ILE A 54 -19.35 9.06 0.05
C ILE A 54 -20.62 9.52 -0.65
N ASP A 55 -21.56 8.60 -0.86
CA ASP A 55 -22.84 8.95 -1.45
C ASP A 55 -23.61 9.86 -0.50
N ASP A 56 -24.25 10.89 -1.05
CA ASP A 56 -24.95 11.88 -0.25
C ASP A 56 -26.05 11.25 0.61
N SER A 57 -26.67 10.17 0.13
CA SER A 57 -27.74 9.52 0.89
C SER A 57 -27.27 8.98 2.25
N LEU A 58 -25.96 8.70 2.38
CA LEU A 58 -25.41 8.22 3.64
C LEU A 58 -25.25 9.32 4.69
N LEU A 59 -25.33 10.58 4.29
CA LEU A 59 -25.20 11.68 5.24
C LEU A 59 -26.36 11.71 6.21
N GLU A 60 -27.51 11.14 5.83
CA GLU A 60 -28.70 11.05 6.68
C GLU A 60 -28.78 9.72 7.41
N ASP A 61 -27.81 8.81 7.19
CA ASP A 61 -27.77 7.50 7.79
C ASP A 61 -26.39 7.26 8.36
N LYS A 62 -26.12 7.89 9.47
CA LYS A 62 -24.80 7.86 10.08
C LYS A 62 -24.33 6.45 10.40
N ASP A 63 -25.24 5.61 10.87
CA ASP A 63 -24.86 4.24 11.28
C ASP A 63 -24.41 3.44 10.06
N SER A 64 -25.15 3.53 8.97
CA SER A 64 -24.77 2.85 7.74
C SER A 64 -23.45 3.39 7.19
N LEU A 65 -23.28 4.72 7.25
CA LEU A 65 -22.03 5.34 6.80
C LEU A 65 -20.83 4.78 7.58
N GLN A 66 -20.97 4.69 8.91
CA GLN A 66 -19.89 4.18 9.74
C GLN A 66 -19.52 2.75 9.38
N ILE A 67 -20.54 1.90 9.23
CA ILE A 67 -20.30 0.49 8.91
C ILE A 67 -19.62 0.34 7.56
N LEU A 68 -20.13 1.03 6.55
CA LEU A 68 -19.57 0.94 5.20
C LEU A 68 -18.18 1.52 5.11
N LEU A 69 -17.93 2.60 5.84
CA LEU A 69 -16.62 3.24 5.85
C LEU A 69 -15.58 2.35 6.51
N ILE A 70 -15.92 1.76 7.65
CA ILE A 70 -15.01 0.82 8.33
C ILE A 70 -14.70 -0.36 7.42
N SER A 71 -15.71 -0.90 6.77
CA SER A 71 -15.52 -2.02 5.87
C SER A 71 -14.60 -1.66 4.71
N ALA A 72 -14.79 -0.48 4.12
CA ALA A 72 -13.96 -0.03 3.00
C ALA A 72 -12.51 0.18 3.44
N ILE A 73 -12.31 0.81 4.58
CA ILE A 73 -10.98 1.07 5.12
C ILE A 73 -10.25 -0.25 5.37
N ASN A 74 -10.92 -1.19 6.05
CA ASN A 74 -10.30 -2.47 6.34
C ASN A 74 -9.97 -3.24 5.08
N ASP A 75 -10.80 -3.14 4.06
CA ASP A 75 -10.56 -3.84 2.81
C ASP A 75 -9.33 -3.29 2.08
N VAL A 76 -9.17 -1.97 1.97
CA VAL A 76 -8.00 -1.43 1.28
C VAL A 76 -6.71 -1.70 2.05
N ILE A 77 -6.78 -1.71 3.37
CA ILE A 77 -5.63 -2.06 4.19
C ILE A 77 -5.22 -3.51 3.90
N LYS A 78 -6.21 -4.40 3.85
CA LYS A 78 -5.96 -5.80 3.56
C LYS A 78 -5.36 -5.98 2.16
N GLN A 79 -5.89 -5.26 1.16
CA GLN A 79 -5.33 -5.32 -0.18
C GLN A 79 -3.87 -4.89 -0.20
N SER A 80 -3.57 -3.81 0.48
CA SER A 80 -2.20 -3.28 0.55
C SER A 80 -1.27 -4.27 1.25
N ASP A 81 -1.71 -4.86 2.35
CA ASP A 81 -0.91 -5.84 3.09
C ASP A 81 -0.65 -7.09 2.25
N GLU A 82 -1.65 -7.55 1.53
CA GLU A 82 -1.50 -8.71 0.65
C GLU A 82 -0.52 -8.42 -0.48
N ALA A 83 -0.57 -7.22 -1.04
CA ALA A 83 0.36 -6.83 -2.09
C ALA A 83 1.80 -6.80 -1.58
N LYS A 84 2.01 -6.29 -0.38
CA LYS A 84 3.33 -6.28 0.25
C LYS A 84 3.82 -7.70 0.51
N LYS A 85 2.94 -8.57 0.94
CA LYS A 85 3.27 -9.97 1.21
C LYS A 85 3.68 -10.68 -0.08
N ILE A 86 2.93 -10.48 -1.15
CA ILE A 86 3.23 -11.07 -2.45
C ILE A 86 4.59 -10.57 -2.95
N MET A 87 4.84 -9.28 -2.82
CA MET A 87 6.12 -8.70 -3.24
C MET A 87 7.27 -9.31 -2.45
N ALA A 88 7.12 -9.47 -1.14
CA ALA A 88 8.14 -10.08 -0.30
C ALA A 88 8.37 -11.53 -0.69
N MET A 89 7.31 -12.27 -0.97
CA MET A 89 7.42 -13.65 -1.41
C MET A 89 8.14 -13.78 -2.75
N ASN A 90 7.84 -12.87 -3.68
CA ASN A 90 8.50 -12.87 -4.98
C ASN A 90 9.99 -12.59 -4.85
N MET A 91 10.34 -11.66 -3.97
CA MET A 91 11.75 -11.36 -3.71
C MET A 91 12.46 -12.54 -3.10
N MET A 92 11.83 -13.21 -2.15
CA MET A 92 12.40 -14.40 -1.52
C MET A 92 12.49 -15.55 -2.52
N GLY A 93 11.50 -15.68 -3.38
CA GLY A 93 11.50 -16.69 -4.43
C GLY A 93 12.67 -16.52 -5.37
N GLY A 94 12.99 -15.26 -5.71
CA GLY A 94 14.13 -14.97 -6.56
C GLY A 94 15.47 -15.27 -5.91
N LEU A 95 15.48 -15.27 -4.58
CA LEU A 95 16.70 -15.57 -3.81
C LEU A 95 16.72 -17.00 -3.30
N ASN A 96 15.70 -17.77 -3.58
CA ASN A 96 15.59 -19.13 -3.08
C ASN A 96 16.68 -20.01 -3.68
N PRO A 97 17.57 -20.56 -2.83
CA PRO A 97 18.65 -21.39 -3.34
C PRO A 97 18.17 -22.71 -3.93
N PHE A 98 16.95 -23.10 -3.68
CA PHE A 98 16.41 -24.32 -4.26
C PHE A 98 15.90 -24.14 -5.67
N GLY A 99 15.92 -22.94 -6.18
CA GLY A 99 15.56 -22.67 -7.56
C GLY A 99 14.11 -22.93 -7.90
N LYS A 100 13.25 -22.87 -6.95
CA LYS A 100 11.85 -23.18 -7.19
C LYS A 100 10.94 -22.05 -6.90
#